data_18ebe014ec4d058962c70d95337546c6
#
_entry.id   18ebe014ec4d058962c70d95337546c6
#
_cell.length_a   1.000
_cell.length_b   1.000
_cell.length_c   1.000
_cell.angle_alpha   90.00
_cell.angle_beta   90.00
_cell.angle_gamma   90.00
#
_symmetry.space_group_name_H-M   'P 1'
#
loop_
_entity.id
_entity.type
_entity.pdbx_description
1 polymer ?
#
loop_
_entity_poly.entity_id
_entity_poly.type
_entity_poly.pdbx_seq_one_letter_code
_entity_poly.pdbx_strand_id
1 'polypeptide(L)'
;MLQQETQLGKISDITSIVRKSGSSFYWAMRVLPPQKRNAMFAIYAFCREVDDIADGEDDPDTKRAKLKLWRNEISNLYNGNPGNVITNALTWPVAAYGLARADFEAVIDGMVMDAVDALRLKDMAELVLYCDRVACAVGRLSNAVFGLSGDQGDDLAKSLGEALQLTNILRDIYEDAERDHVYLPADLLVHHG
;
A
#
# COMPACT_ATOMS: atom_id res chain seq x y z
N MET A 1 -5.71 -18.14 27.27
CA MET A 1 -6.91 -17.28 27.36
C MET A 1 -6.54 -15.80 27.14
N LEU A 2 -5.70 -15.17 27.96
CA LEU A 2 -5.30 -13.75 27.81
C LEU A 2 -4.69 -13.39 26.42
N GLN A 3 -3.90 -14.27 25.81
CA GLN A 3 -3.32 -14.04 24.48
C GLN A 3 -4.37 -14.08 23.34
N GLN A 4 -5.40 -14.92 23.47
CA GLN A 4 -6.51 -14.98 22.50
C GLN A 4 -7.43 -13.76 22.59
N GLU A 5 -7.70 -13.25 23.81
CA GLU A 5 -8.51 -12.03 23.99
C GLU A 5 -7.79 -10.79 23.48
N THR A 6 -6.47 -10.68 23.68
CA THR A 6 -5.65 -9.58 23.13
C THR A 6 -5.60 -9.62 21.60
N GLN A 7 -5.57 -10.81 21.00
CA GLN A 7 -5.56 -10.98 19.55
C GLN A 7 -6.93 -10.66 18.92
N LEU A 8 -8.02 -11.03 19.60
CA LEU A 8 -9.39 -10.69 19.18
C LEU A 8 -9.66 -9.18 19.24
N GLY A 9 -9.16 -8.47 20.26
CA GLY A 9 -9.27 -7.01 20.36
C GLY A 9 -8.54 -6.29 19.23
N LYS A 10 -7.31 -6.72 18.90
CA LYS A 10 -6.50 -6.16 17.80
C LYS A 10 -7.15 -6.35 16.41
N ILE A 11 -7.75 -7.52 16.17
CA ILE A 11 -8.46 -7.82 14.91
C ILE A 11 -9.73 -6.95 14.78
N SER A 12 -10.42 -6.67 15.87
CA SER A 12 -11.58 -5.79 15.91
C SER A 12 -11.22 -4.37 15.46
N ASP A 13 -10.07 -3.85 15.91
CA ASP A 13 -9.58 -2.52 15.56
C ASP A 13 -9.23 -2.42 14.07
N ILE A 14 -8.48 -3.38 13.53
CA ILE A 14 -8.14 -3.47 12.11
C ILE A 14 -9.39 -3.57 11.24
N THR A 15 -10.34 -4.44 11.60
CA THR A 15 -11.61 -4.57 10.87
C THR A 15 -12.39 -3.26 10.85
N SER A 16 -12.33 -2.48 11.93
CA SER A 16 -12.96 -1.16 12.01
C SER A 16 -12.30 -0.15 11.06
N ILE A 17 -10.96 -0.12 10.99
CA ILE A 17 -10.20 0.73 10.07
C ILE A 17 -10.61 0.42 8.63
N VAL A 18 -10.52 -0.86 8.23
CA VAL A 18 -10.84 -1.29 6.85
C VAL A 18 -12.30 -0.99 6.48
N ARG A 19 -13.25 -1.19 7.41
CA ARG A 19 -14.66 -0.91 7.17
C ARG A 19 -14.94 0.60 7.01
N LYS A 20 -14.27 1.44 7.79
CA LYS A 20 -14.45 2.90 7.76
C LYS A 20 -13.90 3.53 6.48
N SER A 21 -12.92 2.90 5.81
CA SER A 21 -12.36 3.41 4.56
C SER A 21 -13.38 3.45 3.40
N GLY A 22 -14.54 2.79 3.53
CA GLY A 22 -15.58 2.77 2.48
C GLY A 22 -15.19 2.01 1.21
N SER A 23 -14.03 1.38 1.19
CA SER A 23 -13.50 0.70 0.00
C SER A 23 -14.32 -0.53 -0.40
N SER A 24 -14.52 -0.70 -1.70
CA SER A 24 -15.12 -1.91 -2.30
C SER A 24 -14.32 -3.19 -1.98
N PHE A 25 -13.01 -3.06 -1.77
CA PHE A 25 -12.15 -4.18 -1.38
C PHE A 25 -12.54 -4.81 -0.04
N TYR A 26 -13.18 -4.05 0.88
CA TYR A 26 -13.69 -4.62 2.14
C TYR A 26 -14.60 -5.83 1.90
N TRP A 27 -15.55 -5.72 0.97
CA TRP A 27 -16.50 -6.79 0.70
C TRP A 27 -15.81 -8.00 0.04
N ALA A 28 -14.87 -7.76 -0.87
CA ALA A 28 -14.09 -8.83 -1.50
C ALA A 28 -13.23 -9.57 -0.47
N MET A 29 -12.55 -8.85 0.41
CA MET A 29 -11.74 -9.47 1.47
C MET A 29 -12.59 -10.21 2.52
N ARG A 30 -13.81 -9.73 2.79
CA ARG A 30 -14.70 -10.32 3.81
C ARG A 30 -15.10 -11.77 3.54
N VAL A 31 -15.19 -12.17 2.29
CA VAL A 31 -15.57 -13.55 1.90
C VAL A 31 -14.40 -14.54 1.99
N LEU A 32 -13.18 -14.06 2.22
CA LEU A 32 -12.01 -14.92 2.36
C LEU A 32 -12.07 -15.76 3.64
N PRO A 33 -11.39 -16.93 3.64
CA PRO A 33 -11.16 -17.69 4.86
C PRO A 33 -10.55 -16.81 5.97
N PRO A 34 -10.87 -17.03 7.25
CA PRO A 34 -10.53 -16.11 8.34
C PRO A 34 -9.07 -15.69 8.40
N GLN A 35 -8.14 -16.63 8.20
CA GLN A 35 -6.71 -16.35 8.24
C GLN A 35 -6.26 -15.43 7.09
N LYS A 36 -6.67 -15.74 5.86
CA LYS A 36 -6.37 -14.91 4.67
C LYS A 36 -7.03 -13.54 4.78
N ARG A 37 -8.30 -13.50 5.23
CA ARG A 37 -9.02 -12.25 5.46
C ARG A 37 -8.30 -11.33 6.45
N ASN A 38 -7.85 -11.86 7.60
CA ASN A 38 -7.16 -11.08 8.61
C ASN A 38 -5.81 -10.56 8.11
N ALA A 39 -5.08 -11.37 7.33
CA ALA A 39 -3.84 -10.95 6.69
C ALA A 39 -4.10 -9.81 5.68
N MET A 40 -5.09 -9.97 4.80
CA MET A 40 -5.46 -8.94 3.82
C MET A 40 -5.96 -7.66 4.48
N PHE A 41 -6.72 -7.75 5.57
CA PHE A 41 -7.14 -6.58 6.34
C PHE A 41 -5.94 -5.84 6.95
N ALA A 42 -4.94 -6.55 7.48
CA ALA A 42 -3.74 -5.93 8.03
C ALA A 42 -2.89 -5.25 6.94
N ILE A 43 -2.69 -5.90 5.78
CA ILE A 43 -2.01 -5.31 4.62
C ILE A 43 -2.76 -4.06 4.15
N TYR A 44 -4.08 -4.16 3.97
CA TYR A 44 -4.91 -3.04 3.52
C TYR A 44 -4.86 -1.87 4.51
N ALA A 45 -4.94 -2.15 5.82
CA ALA A 45 -4.85 -1.10 6.84
C ALA A 45 -3.51 -0.36 6.79
N PHE A 46 -2.40 -1.08 6.56
CA PHE A 46 -1.10 -0.48 6.34
C PHE A 46 -1.08 0.43 5.10
N CYS A 47 -1.53 -0.10 3.95
CA CYS A 47 -1.57 0.67 2.72
C CYS A 47 -2.40 1.94 2.88
N ARG A 48 -3.59 1.84 3.48
CA ARG A 48 -4.48 2.97 3.69
C ARG A 48 -3.88 4.03 4.61
N GLU A 49 -3.19 3.62 5.67
CA GLU A 49 -2.57 4.55 6.62
C GLU A 49 -1.43 5.35 5.99
N VAL A 50 -0.59 4.73 5.16
CA VAL A 50 0.50 5.44 4.48
C VAL A 50 -0.03 6.31 3.32
N ASP A 51 -1.11 5.89 2.67
CA ASP A 51 -1.85 6.63 1.66
C ASP A 51 -2.50 7.89 2.26
N ASP A 52 -3.21 7.75 3.39
CA ASP A 52 -3.82 8.89 4.11
C ASP A 52 -2.77 9.94 4.56
N ILE A 53 -1.52 9.53 4.81
CA ILE A 53 -0.42 10.46 5.09
C ILE A 53 -0.04 11.24 3.82
N ALA A 54 0.09 10.56 2.69
CA ALA A 54 0.45 11.20 1.43
C ALA A 54 -0.65 12.15 0.92
N ASP A 55 -1.91 11.74 1.08
CA ASP A 55 -3.08 12.50 0.66
C ASP A 55 -3.49 13.63 1.64
N GLY A 56 -3.00 13.60 2.87
CA GLY A 56 -3.36 14.57 3.91
C GLY A 56 -2.98 16.01 3.58
N GLU A 57 -3.47 16.94 4.41
CA GLU A 57 -3.26 18.40 4.24
C GLU A 57 -1.92 18.90 4.78
N ASP A 58 -1.10 18.03 5.39
CA ASP A 58 0.21 18.41 5.93
C ASP A 58 1.17 18.86 4.81
N ASP A 59 2.15 19.68 5.15
CA ASP A 59 3.23 20.04 4.25
C ASP A 59 4.12 18.83 3.89
N PRO A 60 4.83 18.87 2.73
CA PRO A 60 5.63 17.75 2.25
C PRO A 60 6.69 17.23 3.23
N ASP A 61 7.30 18.11 4.03
CA ASP A 61 8.32 17.70 4.99
C ASP A 61 7.70 16.92 6.16
N THR A 62 6.54 17.36 6.64
CA THR A 62 5.76 16.66 7.67
C THR A 62 5.29 15.30 7.16
N LYS A 63 4.75 15.22 5.92
CA LYS A 63 4.37 13.94 5.28
C LYS A 63 5.56 12.98 5.22
N ARG A 64 6.71 13.43 4.71
CA ARG A 64 7.94 12.63 4.63
C ARG A 64 8.42 12.17 6.01
N ALA A 65 8.33 13.02 7.03
CA ALA A 65 8.68 12.64 8.40
C ALA A 65 7.77 11.53 8.93
N LYS A 66 6.45 11.61 8.71
CA LYS A 66 5.49 10.57 9.09
C LYS A 66 5.75 9.24 8.34
N LEU A 67 6.00 9.29 7.03
CA LEU A 67 6.35 8.12 6.22
C LEU A 67 7.67 7.47 6.69
N LYS A 68 8.64 8.28 7.12
CA LYS A 68 9.88 7.77 7.73
C LYS A 68 9.62 7.03 9.05
N LEU A 69 8.67 7.49 9.86
CA LEU A 69 8.26 6.75 11.08
C LEU A 69 7.66 5.40 10.71
N TRP A 70 6.83 5.33 9.67
CA TRP A 70 6.30 4.08 9.16
C TRP A 70 7.38 3.11 8.66
N ARG A 71 8.43 3.62 8.00
CA ARG A 71 9.58 2.80 7.61
C ARG A 71 10.29 2.19 8.83
N ASN A 72 10.44 2.98 9.92
CA ASN A 72 10.99 2.49 11.18
C ASN A 72 10.06 1.42 11.80
N GLU A 73 8.74 1.62 11.76
CA GLU A 73 7.76 0.64 12.25
C GLU A 73 7.81 -0.68 11.47
N ILE A 74 7.96 -0.64 10.14
CA ILE A 74 8.20 -1.84 9.35
C ILE A 74 9.51 -2.51 9.75
N SER A 75 10.60 -1.74 9.95
CA SER A 75 11.86 -2.29 10.46
C SER A 75 11.68 -2.98 11.82
N ASN A 76 10.96 -2.34 12.75
CA ASN A 76 10.67 -2.90 14.07
C ASN A 76 9.84 -4.19 13.98
N LEU A 77 8.85 -4.24 13.08
CA LEU A 77 8.06 -5.45 12.83
C LEU A 77 8.95 -6.64 12.46
N TYR A 78 9.88 -6.46 11.51
CA TYR A 78 10.81 -7.52 11.08
C TYR A 78 11.88 -7.86 12.12
N ASN A 79 12.15 -6.97 13.07
CA ASN A 79 13.00 -7.21 14.23
C ASN A 79 12.24 -7.81 15.42
N GLY A 80 10.94 -8.12 15.29
CA GLY A 80 10.11 -8.72 16.32
C GLY A 80 9.57 -7.73 17.37
N ASN A 81 9.64 -6.43 17.12
CA ASN A 81 9.25 -5.36 18.05
C ASN A 81 8.19 -4.42 17.44
N PRO A 82 7.02 -4.89 16.98
CA PRO A 82 5.99 -4.05 16.40
C PRO A 82 5.45 -3.05 17.42
N GLY A 83 5.37 -1.76 17.04
CA GLY A 83 5.04 -0.66 17.94
C GLY A 83 3.57 -0.22 17.92
N ASN A 84 2.81 -0.54 16.88
CA ASN A 84 1.42 -0.09 16.73
C ASN A 84 0.45 -1.24 16.42
N VAL A 85 -0.85 -0.94 16.37
CA VAL A 85 -1.91 -1.95 16.16
C VAL A 85 -1.79 -2.64 14.81
N ILE A 86 -1.39 -1.93 13.75
CA ILE A 86 -1.28 -2.45 12.38
C ILE A 86 -0.06 -3.37 12.27
N THR A 87 1.13 -2.92 12.71
CA THR A 87 2.34 -3.75 12.69
C THR A 87 2.21 -4.97 13.60
N ASN A 88 1.52 -4.84 14.72
CA ASN A 88 1.15 -6.00 15.55
C ASN A 88 0.25 -7.00 14.81
N ALA A 89 -0.73 -6.52 14.03
CA ALA A 89 -1.59 -7.39 13.24
C ALA A 89 -0.86 -8.05 12.06
N LEU A 90 0.18 -7.40 11.54
CA LEU A 90 1.04 -7.93 10.47
C LEU A 90 2.03 -8.99 10.95
N THR A 91 2.32 -9.11 12.26
CA THR A 91 3.32 -10.05 12.80
C THR A 91 3.09 -11.48 12.33
N TRP A 92 1.87 -11.99 12.51
CA TRP A 92 1.55 -13.34 12.08
C TRP A 92 1.52 -13.51 10.55
N PRO A 93 0.88 -12.61 9.76
CA PRO A 93 0.92 -12.68 8.31
C PRO A 93 2.33 -12.68 7.71
N VAL A 94 3.23 -11.83 8.22
CA VAL A 94 4.63 -11.78 7.78
C VAL A 94 5.29 -13.13 7.95
N ALA A 95 5.15 -13.75 9.11
CA ALA A 95 5.77 -15.07 9.39
C ALA A 95 5.07 -16.21 8.62
N ALA A 96 3.73 -16.20 8.56
CA ALA A 96 2.94 -17.31 7.99
C ALA A 96 2.96 -17.35 6.47
N TYR A 97 3.01 -16.19 5.81
CA TYR A 97 2.96 -16.08 4.35
C TYR A 97 4.28 -15.61 3.73
N GLY A 98 5.30 -15.35 4.55
CA GLY A 98 6.61 -14.89 4.06
C GLY A 98 6.55 -13.53 3.37
N LEU A 99 5.71 -12.61 3.88
CA LEU A 99 5.58 -11.28 3.27
C LEU A 99 6.93 -10.58 3.26
N ALA A 100 7.34 -10.07 2.11
CA ALA A 100 8.65 -9.46 1.94
C ALA A 100 8.67 -8.03 2.52
N ARG A 101 9.69 -7.73 3.33
CA ARG A 101 9.92 -6.38 3.86
C ARG A 101 10.03 -5.34 2.73
N ALA A 102 10.71 -5.71 1.65
CA ALA A 102 10.93 -4.83 0.51
C ALA A 102 9.62 -4.32 -0.13
N ASP A 103 8.53 -5.12 -0.10
CA ASP A 103 7.26 -4.69 -0.67
C ASP A 103 6.57 -3.65 0.22
N PHE A 104 6.64 -3.76 1.53
CA PHE A 104 6.16 -2.70 2.44
C PHE A 104 6.95 -1.41 2.26
N GLU A 105 8.29 -1.53 2.13
CA GLU A 105 9.15 -0.38 1.90
C GLU A 105 8.90 0.26 0.54
N ALA A 106 8.61 -0.53 -0.51
CA ALA A 106 8.24 -0.03 -1.82
C ALA A 106 6.94 0.79 -1.78
N VAL A 107 5.92 0.32 -1.06
CA VAL A 107 4.68 1.10 -0.87
C VAL A 107 4.98 2.44 -0.21
N ILE A 108 5.79 2.46 0.85
CA ILE A 108 6.20 3.72 1.50
C ILE A 108 6.97 4.62 0.52
N ASP A 109 7.86 4.06 -0.30
CA ASP A 109 8.60 4.81 -1.32
C ASP A 109 7.68 5.43 -2.39
N GLY A 110 6.58 4.75 -2.73
CA GLY A 110 5.53 5.29 -3.59
C GLY A 110 4.85 6.49 -2.94
N MET A 111 4.45 6.37 -1.68
CA MET A 111 3.83 7.48 -0.93
C MET A 111 4.78 8.67 -0.74
N VAL A 112 6.10 8.43 -0.66
CA VAL A 112 7.11 9.51 -0.64
C VAL A 112 7.15 10.25 -1.98
N MET A 113 6.89 9.57 -3.12
CA MET A 113 6.76 10.25 -4.42
C MET A 113 5.55 11.19 -4.44
N ASP A 114 4.42 10.78 -3.81
CA ASP A 114 3.20 11.59 -3.72
C ASP A 114 3.28 12.70 -2.67
N ALA A 115 4.19 12.62 -1.71
CA ALA A 115 4.37 13.59 -0.63
C ALA A 115 5.10 14.88 -1.10
N VAL A 116 4.53 15.55 -2.11
CA VAL A 116 5.05 16.77 -2.75
C VAL A 116 3.89 17.73 -3.03
N ASP A 117 4.18 19.02 -3.20
CA ASP A 117 3.16 20.01 -3.55
C ASP A 117 2.75 19.91 -5.02
N ALA A 118 3.67 19.51 -5.89
CA ALA A 118 3.43 19.34 -7.32
C ALA A 118 4.15 18.08 -7.81
N LEU A 119 3.40 17.12 -8.32
CA LEU A 119 3.94 15.90 -8.89
C LEU A 119 4.01 15.98 -10.41
N ARG A 120 5.17 15.67 -10.97
CA ARG A 120 5.40 15.53 -12.41
C ARG A 120 6.32 14.35 -12.65
N LEU A 121 5.79 13.25 -13.16
CA LEU A 121 6.61 12.12 -13.58
C LEU A 121 7.33 12.50 -14.89
N LYS A 122 8.62 12.27 -14.93
CA LYS A 122 9.49 12.73 -16.00
C LYS A 122 9.27 11.96 -17.29
N ASP A 123 9.23 10.63 -17.20
CA ASP A 123 9.22 9.71 -18.33
C ASP A 123 8.49 8.39 -17.98
N MET A 124 8.34 7.51 -18.95
CA MET A 124 7.71 6.19 -18.76
C MET A 124 8.41 5.32 -17.72
N ALA A 125 9.71 5.45 -17.55
CA ALA A 125 10.44 4.65 -16.57
C ALA A 125 10.04 5.05 -15.14
N GLU A 126 9.85 6.34 -14.90
CA GLU A 126 9.39 6.85 -13.61
C GLU A 126 7.92 6.48 -13.34
N LEU A 127 7.05 6.48 -14.36
CA LEU A 127 5.67 6.00 -14.24
C LEU A 127 5.62 4.51 -13.91
N VAL A 128 6.40 3.67 -14.59
CA VAL A 128 6.48 2.24 -14.30
C VAL A 128 7.00 1.99 -12.87
N LEU A 129 8.02 2.74 -12.45
CA LEU A 129 8.52 2.67 -11.07
C LEU A 129 7.45 3.06 -10.05
N TYR A 130 6.68 4.11 -10.33
CA TYR A 130 5.56 4.52 -9.48
C TYR A 130 4.51 3.40 -9.38
N CYS A 131 4.07 2.84 -10.52
CA CYS A 131 3.12 1.72 -10.54
C CYS A 131 3.64 0.49 -9.77
N ASP A 132 4.94 0.17 -9.89
CA ASP A 132 5.53 -0.93 -9.13
C ASP A 132 5.41 -0.70 -7.63
N ARG A 133 5.69 0.52 -7.17
CA ARG A 133 5.69 0.89 -5.76
C ARG A 133 4.29 0.89 -5.15
N VAL A 134 3.32 1.55 -5.80
CA VAL A 134 1.99 1.77 -5.21
C VAL A 134 0.99 0.64 -5.48
N ALA A 135 1.21 -0.17 -6.52
CA ALA A 135 0.28 -1.22 -6.92
C ALA A 135 0.90 -2.61 -7.01
N CYS A 136 2.04 -2.80 -7.73
CA CYS A 136 2.62 -4.12 -7.89
C CYS A 136 3.15 -4.68 -6.57
N ALA A 137 3.74 -3.85 -5.70
CA ALA A 137 4.18 -4.25 -4.37
C ALA A 137 3.00 -4.76 -3.52
N VAL A 138 1.86 -4.08 -3.56
CA VAL A 138 0.62 -4.55 -2.91
C VAL A 138 0.13 -5.86 -3.52
N GLY A 139 0.27 -6.00 -4.84
CA GLY A 139 0.01 -7.25 -5.57
C GLY A 139 0.86 -8.42 -5.07
N ARG A 140 2.18 -8.22 -4.90
CA ARG A 140 3.10 -9.25 -4.37
C ARG A 140 2.74 -9.65 -2.94
N LEU A 141 2.45 -8.70 -2.06
CA LEU A 141 1.96 -8.99 -0.70
C LEU A 141 0.66 -9.81 -0.72
N SER A 142 -0.28 -9.45 -1.61
CA SER A 142 -1.55 -10.15 -1.75
C SER A 142 -1.36 -11.57 -2.30
N ASN A 143 -0.54 -11.74 -3.33
CA ASN A 143 -0.24 -13.01 -3.96
C ASN A 143 0.39 -13.99 -2.97
N ALA A 144 1.29 -13.53 -2.09
CA ALA A 144 1.86 -14.34 -1.03
C ALA A 144 0.76 -14.89 -0.08
N VAL A 145 -0.22 -14.06 0.32
CA VAL A 145 -1.37 -14.49 1.13
C VAL A 145 -2.24 -15.52 0.39
N PHE A 146 -2.39 -15.37 -0.94
CA PHE A 146 -3.16 -16.33 -1.74
C PHE A 146 -2.41 -17.61 -2.06
N GLY A 147 -1.10 -17.66 -1.79
CA GLY A 147 -0.26 -18.83 -2.03
C GLY A 147 0.33 -18.86 -3.45
N LEU A 148 0.37 -17.71 -4.12
CA LEU A 148 1.06 -17.50 -5.39
C LEU A 148 2.42 -16.88 -5.08
N SER A 149 3.51 -17.61 -5.29
CA SER A 149 4.87 -17.16 -5.03
C SER A 149 5.79 -17.45 -6.22
N GLY A 150 6.97 -16.81 -6.25
CA GLY A 150 7.92 -16.90 -7.33
C GLY A 150 7.46 -16.20 -8.61
N ASP A 151 8.10 -16.51 -9.73
CA ASP A 151 7.97 -15.80 -11.00
C ASP A 151 6.51 -15.58 -11.44
N GLN A 152 5.65 -16.60 -11.29
CA GLN A 152 4.24 -16.47 -11.66
C GLN A 152 3.47 -15.45 -10.77
N GLY A 153 3.76 -15.42 -9.47
CA GLY A 153 3.18 -14.45 -8.56
C GLY A 153 3.66 -13.04 -8.86
N ASP A 154 4.93 -12.89 -9.18
CA ASP A 154 5.55 -11.59 -9.50
C ASP A 154 5.05 -11.07 -10.85
N ASP A 155 4.96 -11.91 -11.88
CA ASP A 155 4.41 -11.53 -13.19
C ASP A 155 2.93 -11.12 -13.10
N LEU A 156 2.14 -11.83 -12.30
CA LEU A 156 0.74 -11.47 -12.05
C LEU A 156 0.63 -10.13 -11.31
N ALA A 157 1.43 -9.94 -10.25
CA ALA A 157 1.44 -8.71 -9.47
C ALA A 157 1.83 -7.51 -10.35
N LYS A 158 2.84 -7.68 -11.20
CA LYS A 158 3.28 -6.67 -12.15
C LYS A 158 2.18 -6.33 -13.15
N SER A 159 1.70 -7.31 -13.91
CA SER A 159 0.74 -7.07 -15.00
C SER A 159 -0.58 -6.48 -14.49
N LEU A 160 -1.11 -7.04 -13.38
CA LEU A 160 -2.37 -6.57 -12.80
C LEU A 160 -2.19 -5.24 -12.08
N GLY A 161 -1.10 -5.07 -11.33
CA GLY A 161 -0.79 -3.85 -10.61
C GLY A 161 -0.62 -2.66 -11.56
N GLU A 162 0.20 -2.81 -12.61
CA GLU A 162 0.36 -1.79 -13.65
C GLU A 162 -0.98 -1.44 -14.32
N ALA A 163 -1.76 -2.45 -14.74
CA ALA A 163 -3.04 -2.22 -15.40
C ALA A 163 -4.04 -1.48 -14.49
N LEU A 164 -4.14 -1.86 -13.21
CA LEU A 164 -5.03 -1.20 -12.27
C LEU A 164 -4.58 0.23 -11.97
N GLN A 165 -3.29 0.46 -11.76
CA GLN A 165 -2.79 1.79 -11.44
C GLN A 165 -2.89 2.74 -12.64
N LEU A 166 -2.58 2.29 -13.84
CA LEU A 166 -2.79 3.09 -15.05
C LEU A 166 -4.27 3.42 -15.27
N THR A 167 -5.17 2.48 -14.94
CA THR A 167 -6.62 2.73 -14.99
C THR A 167 -7.03 3.80 -13.98
N ASN A 168 -6.49 3.77 -12.76
CA ASN A 168 -6.75 4.79 -11.74
C ASN A 168 -6.26 6.16 -12.22
N ILE A 169 -5.01 6.26 -12.69
CA ILE A 169 -4.43 7.50 -13.22
C ILE A 169 -5.29 8.07 -14.34
N LEU A 170 -5.76 7.26 -15.28
CA LEU A 170 -6.60 7.71 -16.38
C LEU A 170 -8.01 8.12 -15.95
N ARG A 171 -8.56 7.45 -14.93
CA ARG A 171 -9.87 7.79 -14.36
C ARG A 171 -9.84 9.11 -13.63
N ASP A 172 -8.77 9.37 -12.89
CA ASP A 172 -8.70 10.44 -11.89
C ASP A 172 -7.91 11.67 -12.37
N ILE A 173 -7.61 11.77 -13.69
CA ILE A 173 -6.79 12.86 -14.30
C ILE A 173 -7.23 14.26 -13.84
N TYR A 174 -8.53 14.55 -13.79
CA TYR A 174 -9.03 15.86 -13.41
C TYR A 174 -8.85 16.13 -11.92
N GLU A 175 -9.15 15.13 -11.10
CA GLU A 175 -9.05 15.19 -9.65
C GLU A 175 -7.58 15.32 -9.20
N ASP A 176 -6.69 14.58 -9.82
CA ASP A 176 -5.24 14.67 -9.59
C ASP A 176 -4.68 16.02 -10.03
N ALA A 177 -5.14 16.56 -11.18
CA ALA A 177 -4.72 17.87 -11.68
C ALA A 177 -5.15 19.02 -10.77
N GLU A 178 -6.32 18.94 -10.09
CA GLU A 178 -6.76 19.93 -9.09
C GLU A 178 -5.81 19.97 -7.88
N ARG A 179 -5.09 18.87 -7.61
CA ARG A 179 -4.08 18.75 -6.55
C ARG A 179 -2.66 19.05 -7.05
N ASP A 180 -2.52 19.53 -8.29
CA ASP A 180 -1.24 19.73 -8.99
C ASP A 180 -0.41 18.45 -9.15
N HIS A 181 -1.07 17.29 -9.24
CA HIS A 181 -0.45 15.99 -9.49
C HIS A 181 -0.72 15.53 -10.93
N VAL A 182 0.33 15.33 -11.70
CA VAL A 182 0.25 14.85 -13.10
C VAL A 182 1.12 13.60 -13.24
N TYR A 183 0.47 12.45 -13.26
CA TYR A 183 1.14 11.14 -13.40
C TYR A 183 1.46 10.78 -14.84
N LEU A 184 0.86 11.46 -15.82
CA LEU A 184 1.22 11.26 -17.23
C LEU A 184 2.64 11.76 -17.48
N PRO A 185 3.51 10.96 -18.14
CA PRO A 185 4.91 11.31 -18.35
C PRO A 185 5.08 12.64 -19.09
N ALA A 186 5.89 13.53 -18.52
CA ALA A 186 6.08 14.89 -19.04
C ALA A 186 6.65 14.90 -20.45
N ASP A 187 7.54 13.96 -20.80
CA ASP A 187 8.11 13.81 -22.13
C ASP A 187 7.04 13.47 -23.18
N LEU A 188 6.07 12.62 -22.83
CA LEU A 188 4.95 12.29 -23.72
C LEU A 188 3.99 13.46 -23.89
N LEU A 189 3.70 14.20 -22.81
CA LEU A 189 2.85 15.38 -22.89
C LEU A 189 3.46 16.47 -23.78
N VAL A 190 4.77 16.69 -23.70
CA VAL A 190 5.48 17.63 -24.58
C VAL A 190 5.47 17.17 -26.04
N HIS A 191 5.55 15.86 -26.27
CA HIS A 191 5.63 15.32 -27.63
C HIS A 191 4.26 15.29 -28.34
N HIS A 192 3.19 15.09 -27.60
CA HIS A 192 1.83 14.90 -28.19
C HIS A 192 0.89 16.10 -27.98
N GLY A 193 1.34 17.15 -27.30
CA GLY A 193 0.57 18.40 -27.11
C GLY A 193 -0.38 18.41 -26.00
#